data_13b47b2fd74a4c243039e2884f980b9e
#
_entry.id   13b47b2fd74a4c243039e2884f980b9e
#
_cell.length_a   1.000
_cell.length_b   1.000
_cell.length_c   1.000
_cell.angle_alpha   90.00
_cell.angle_beta   90.00
_cell.angle_gamma   90.00
#
_symmetry.space_group_name_H-M   'P 1'
#
loop_
_entity.id
_entity.type
_entity.pdbx_description
1 polymer ?
#
loop_
_entity_poly.entity_id
_entity_poly.type
_entity_poly.pdbx_seq_one_letter_code
_entity_poly.pdbx_strand_id
1 'polypeptide(L)'
;MQNNAEKNAHLKPKQRAAIVALLSEKTKRDAAQSAGISERQLYTWLQNPIFNAALAEAEADARGQIRRQITNRAAAIADVMAEIMENPDVTPAVRLQAAAKLGDLFIKTTDDA
;
A
#
# COMPACT_ATOMS: atom_id res chain seq x y z
N MET A 1 -3.88 17.86 -15.07
CA MET A 1 -3.95 17.12 -13.80
C MET A 1 -2.78 17.52 -12.91
N GLN A 2 -3.04 17.99 -11.71
CA GLN A 2 -1.97 18.37 -10.79
C GLN A 2 -1.32 17.13 -10.21
N ASN A 3 0.01 17.13 -10.13
CA ASN A 3 0.75 16.03 -9.50
C ASN A 3 0.94 16.32 -8.01
N ASN A 4 1.43 15.32 -7.26
CA ASN A 4 1.64 15.45 -5.82
C ASN A 4 2.63 16.56 -5.47
N ALA A 5 3.61 16.79 -6.31
CA ALA A 5 4.62 17.83 -6.07
C ALA A 5 3.98 19.23 -6.10
N GLU A 6 3.06 19.48 -7.03
CA GLU A 6 2.36 20.76 -7.10
C GLU A 6 1.46 20.98 -5.89
N LYS A 7 0.71 19.95 -5.48
CA LYS A 7 -0.15 20.03 -4.30
C LYS A 7 0.65 20.24 -3.03
N ASN A 8 1.78 19.55 -2.92
CA ASN A 8 2.64 19.64 -1.74
C ASN A 8 3.44 20.93 -1.70
N ALA A 9 3.52 21.68 -2.81
CA ALA A 9 4.25 22.95 -2.85
C ALA A 9 3.68 23.99 -1.87
N HIS A 10 2.40 23.86 -1.50
CA HIS A 10 1.75 24.76 -0.55
C HIS A 10 1.93 24.33 0.91
N LEU A 11 2.53 23.17 1.15
CA LEU A 11 2.76 22.67 2.49
C LEU A 11 4.14 23.06 2.99
N LYS A 12 4.22 23.38 4.28
CA LYS A 12 5.51 23.62 4.94
C LYS A 12 6.25 22.29 5.08
N PRO A 13 7.61 22.34 5.14
CA PRO A 13 8.38 21.09 5.29
C PRO A 13 7.95 20.23 6.49
N LYS A 14 7.63 20.85 7.62
CA LYS A 14 7.17 20.09 8.80
C LYS A 14 5.80 19.47 8.58
N GLN A 15 4.95 20.10 7.77
CA GLN A 15 3.65 19.52 7.41
C GLN A 15 3.83 18.28 6.55
N ARG A 16 4.77 18.32 5.59
CA ARG A 16 5.10 17.13 4.78
C ARG A 16 5.67 16.02 5.65
N ALA A 17 6.54 16.37 6.60
CA ALA A 17 7.08 15.40 7.54
C ALA A 17 5.98 14.78 8.41
N ALA A 18 4.99 15.56 8.81
CA ALA A 18 3.85 15.08 9.59
C ALA A 18 3.00 14.09 8.79
N ILE A 19 2.80 14.33 7.49
CA ILE A 19 2.07 13.40 6.63
C ILE A 19 2.81 12.06 6.55
N VAL A 20 4.12 12.09 6.30
CA VAL A 20 4.92 10.87 6.25
C VAL A 20 4.85 10.12 7.59
N ALA A 21 4.93 10.84 8.70
CA ALA A 21 4.84 10.25 10.02
C ALA A 21 3.47 9.62 10.28
N LEU A 22 2.39 10.27 9.85
CA LEU A 22 1.03 9.72 9.99
C LEU A 22 0.84 8.44 9.19
N LEU A 23 1.55 8.27 8.08
CA LEU A 23 1.48 7.04 7.29
C LEU A 23 2.26 5.88 7.91
N SER A 24 3.29 6.17 8.69
CA SER A 24 4.21 5.14 9.19
C SER A 24 4.05 4.83 10.68
N GLU A 25 3.57 5.79 11.48
CA GLU A 25 3.46 5.61 12.91
C GLU A 25 2.08 5.10 13.31
N LYS A 26 2.01 4.38 14.43
CA LYS A 26 0.76 3.74 14.89
C LYS A 26 -0.20 4.72 15.53
N THR A 27 0.31 5.77 16.15
CA THR A 27 -0.51 6.76 16.88
C THR A 27 -0.18 8.17 16.43
N LYS A 28 -1.13 9.08 16.63
CA LYS A 28 -0.91 10.51 16.35
C LYS A 28 0.17 11.10 17.23
N ARG A 29 0.28 10.62 18.47
CA ARG A 29 1.33 11.03 19.39
C ARG A 29 2.72 10.71 18.83
N ASP A 30 2.89 9.47 18.37
CA ASP A 30 4.15 9.02 17.78
C ASP A 30 4.44 9.77 16.49
N ALA A 31 3.42 10.04 15.70
CA ALA A 31 3.56 10.80 14.46
C ALA A 31 4.04 12.24 14.75
N ALA A 32 3.45 12.90 15.73
CA ALA A 32 3.85 14.24 16.11
C ALA A 32 5.30 14.26 16.58
N GLN A 33 5.68 13.29 17.41
CA GLN A 33 7.05 13.17 17.92
C GLN A 33 8.03 12.93 16.76
N SER A 34 7.71 12.06 15.86
CA SER A 34 8.55 11.75 14.70
C SER A 34 8.74 12.97 13.79
N ALA A 35 7.69 13.79 13.63
CA ALA A 35 7.73 14.99 12.80
C ALA A 35 8.37 16.19 13.52
N GLY A 36 8.61 16.07 14.82
CA GLY A 36 9.21 17.16 15.60
C GLY A 36 8.24 18.28 15.92
N ILE A 37 6.97 17.95 16.12
CA ILE A 37 5.92 18.92 16.45
C ILE A 37 5.13 18.44 17.67
N SER A 38 4.33 19.34 18.26
CA SER A 38 3.44 18.96 19.35
C SER A 38 2.21 18.25 18.81
N GLU A 39 1.57 17.42 19.65
CA GLU A 39 0.30 16.81 19.32
C GLU A 39 -0.75 17.88 18.96
N ARG A 40 -0.75 18.97 19.73
CA ARG A 40 -1.68 20.06 19.51
C ARG A 40 -1.55 20.66 18.10
N GLN A 41 -0.30 20.86 17.66
CA GLN A 41 -0.02 21.36 16.33
C GLN A 41 -0.54 20.38 15.27
N LEU A 42 -0.33 19.08 15.49
CA LEU A 42 -0.82 18.05 14.58
C LEU A 42 -2.33 18.09 14.47
N TYR A 43 -3.04 18.18 15.61
CA TYR A 43 -4.51 18.25 15.59
C TYR A 43 -5.00 19.50 14.89
N THR A 44 -4.31 20.63 15.06
CA THR A 44 -4.65 21.86 14.34
C THR A 44 -4.52 21.67 12.84
N TRP A 45 -3.43 21.04 12.38
CA TRP A 45 -3.24 20.77 10.95
C TRP A 45 -4.28 19.81 10.40
N LEU A 46 -4.69 18.81 11.19
CA LEU A 46 -5.72 17.86 10.78
C LEU A 46 -7.08 18.51 10.55
N GLN A 47 -7.30 19.71 11.06
CA GLN A 47 -8.52 20.49 10.80
C GLN A 47 -8.39 21.37 9.56
N ASN A 48 -7.20 21.48 8.98
CA ASN A 48 -6.96 22.31 7.80
C ASN A 48 -7.31 21.52 6.54
N PRO A 49 -8.21 22.04 5.67
CA PRO A 49 -8.62 21.31 4.47
C PRO A 49 -7.47 20.99 3.51
N ILE A 50 -6.49 21.88 3.38
CA ILE A 50 -5.35 21.67 2.49
C ILE A 50 -4.48 20.51 3.00
N PHE A 51 -4.21 20.51 4.31
CA PHE A 51 -3.43 19.42 4.93
C PHE A 51 -4.18 18.08 4.81
N ASN A 52 -5.49 18.08 5.09
CA ASN A 52 -6.30 16.86 5.01
C ASN A 52 -6.36 16.30 3.59
N ALA A 53 -6.46 17.18 2.58
CA ALA A 53 -6.47 16.75 1.19
C ALA A 53 -5.14 16.08 0.80
N ALA A 54 -4.03 16.68 1.23
CA ALA A 54 -2.70 16.11 0.96
C ALA A 54 -2.51 14.78 1.69
N LEU A 55 -2.98 14.68 2.93
CA LEU A 55 -2.92 13.44 3.71
C LEU A 55 -3.74 12.33 3.03
N ALA A 56 -4.97 12.65 2.63
CA ALA A 56 -5.84 11.67 1.97
C ALA A 56 -5.23 11.16 0.67
N GLU A 57 -4.60 12.04 -0.09
CA GLU A 57 -3.93 11.65 -1.33
C GLU A 57 -2.72 10.75 -1.04
N ALA A 58 -1.92 11.09 -0.03
CA ALA A 58 -0.79 10.28 0.36
C ALA A 58 -1.22 8.90 0.85
N GLU A 59 -2.32 8.82 1.60
CA GLU A 59 -2.90 7.54 2.03
C GLU A 59 -3.35 6.69 0.84
N ALA A 60 -4.01 7.32 -0.14
CA ALA A 60 -4.46 6.62 -1.34
C ALA A 60 -3.28 6.08 -2.15
N ASP A 61 -2.22 6.88 -2.29
CA ASP A 61 -1.00 6.47 -2.99
C ASP A 61 -0.33 5.29 -2.28
N ALA A 62 -0.26 5.33 -0.95
CA ALA A 62 0.32 4.24 -0.16
C ALA A 62 -0.46 2.94 -0.34
N ARG A 63 -1.79 3.02 -0.29
CA ARG A 63 -2.64 1.85 -0.54
C ARG A 63 -2.44 1.29 -1.94
N GLY A 64 -2.32 2.17 -2.93
CA GLY A 64 -2.07 1.76 -4.31
C GLY A 64 -0.75 1.04 -4.50
N GLN A 65 0.30 1.52 -3.84
CA GLN A 65 1.61 0.87 -3.87
C GLN A 65 1.57 -0.52 -3.23
N ILE A 66 0.90 -0.65 -2.08
CA ILE A 66 0.74 -1.94 -1.42
C ILE A 66 -0.03 -2.91 -2.32
N ARG A 67 -1.10 -2.44 -2.94
CA ARG A 67 -1.91 -3.26 -3.85
C ARG A 67 -1.08 -3.76 -5.03
N ARG A 68 -0.25 -2.89 -5.62
CA ARG A 68 0.63 -3.28 -6.73
C ARG A 68 1.65 -4.31 -6.30
N GLN A 69 2.23 -4.17 -5.11
CA GLN A 69 3.17 -5.14 -4.57
C GLN A 69 2.52 -6.51 -4.36
N ILE A 70 1.31 -6.54 -3.81
CA ILE A 70 0.56 -7.77 -3.61
C ILE A 70 0.25 -8.42 -4.97
N THR A 71 -0.20 -7.63 -5.94
CA THR A 71 -0.50 -8.12 -7.28
C THR A 71 0.74 -8.71 -7.95
N ASN A 72 1.88 -8.02 -7.84
CA ASN A 72 3.14 -8.50 -8.43
C ASN A 72 3.60 -9.81 -7.79
N ARG A 73 3.47 -9.94 -6.48
CA ARG A 73 3.84 -11.18 -5.78
C ARG A 73 2.90 -12.33 -6.14
N ALA A 74 1.60 -12.02 -6.26
CA ALA A 74 0.62 -13.02 -6.68
C ALA A 74 0.92 -13.52 -8.08
N ALA A 75 1.32 -12.64 -8.99
CA ALA A 75 1.71 -13.01 -10.35
C ALA A 75 2.93 -13.93 -10.36
N ALA A 76 3.95 -13.62 -9.53
CA ALA A 76 5.14 -14.45 -9.43
C ALA A 76 4.83 -15.85 -8.87
N ILE A 77 3.94 -15.92 -7.87
CA ILE A 77 3.48 -17.21 -7.33
C ILE A 77 2.73 -18.00 -8.41
N ALA A 78 1.86 -17.31 -9.18
CA ALA A 78 1.12 -17.94 -10.26
C ALA A 78 2.05 -18.56 -11.31
N ASP A 79 3.14 -17.86 -11.66
CA ASP A 79 4.13 -18.37 -12.60
C ASP A 79 4.78 -19.67 -12.09
N VAL A 80 5.15 -19.71 -10.81
CA VAL A 80 5.73 -20.91 -10.19
C VAL A 80 4.73 -22.06 -10.21
N MET A 81 3.47 -21.79 -9.86
CA MET A 81 2.40 -22.79 -9.88
C MET A 81 2.18 -23.34 -11.30
N ALA A 82 2.20 -22.46 -12.30
CA ALA A 82 2.05 -22.87 -13.69
C ALA A 82 3.20 -23.78 -14.14
N GLU A 83 4.44 -23.47 -13.74
CA GLU A 83 5.59 -24.31 -14.05
C GLU A 83 5.43 -25.70 -13.46
N ILE A 84 4.98 -25.81 -12.21
CA ILE A 84 4.74 -27.09 -11.54
C ILE A 84 3.65 -27.88 -12.27
N MET A 85 2.56 -27.21 -12.65
CA MET A 85 1.46 -27.86 -13.39
C MET A 85 1.91 -28.45 -14.71
N GLU A 86 2.82 -27.79 -15.41
CA GLU A 86 3.26 -28.16 -16.75
C GLU A 86 4.46 -29.08 -16.75
N ASN A 87 5.12 -29.30 -15.60
CA ASN A 87 6.33 -30.10 -15.51
C ASN A 87 6.00 -31.58 -15.50
N PRO A 88 6.41 -32.36 -16.55
CA PRO A 88 6.10 -33.78 -16.61
C PRO A 88 6.87 -34.62 -15.57
N ASP A 89 7.94 -34.08 -14.98
CA ASP A 89 8.72 -34.78 -13.96
C ASP A 89 8.06 -34.70 -12.58
N VAL A 90 7.05 -33.86 -12.42
CA VAL A 90 6.30 -33.74 -11.17
C VAL A 90 5.12 -34.69 -11.18
N THR A 91 4.84 -35.35 -10.04
CA THR A 91 3.75 -36.33 -9.95
C THR A 91 2.39 -35.68 -10.27
N PRO A 92 1.45 -36.44 -10.84
CA PRO A 92 0.12 -35.90 -11.14
C PRO A 92 -0.60 -35.32 -9.92
N ALA A 93 -0.44 -35.91 -8.75
CA ALA A 93 -1.07 -35.43 -7.53
C ALA A 93 -0.56 -34.03 -7.14
N VAL A 94 0.75 -33.80 -7.23
CA VAL A 94 1.37 -32.51 -6.92
C VAL A 94 0.98 -31.48 -7.97
N ARG A 95 0.93 -31.87 -9.24
CA ARG A 95 0.49 -30.99 -10.34
C ARG A 95 -0.94 -30.54 -10.12
N LEU A 96 -1.82 -31.44 -9.66
CA LEU A 96 -3.21 -31.11 -9.37
C LEU A 96 -3.31 -30.15 -8.17
N GLN A 97 -2.50 -30.35 -7.14
CA GLN A 97 -2.44 -29.43 -6.00
C GLN A 97 -2.02 -28.03 -6.43
N ALA A 98 -1.03 -27.93 -7.31
CA ALA A 98 -0.58 -26.64 -7.83
C ALA A 98 -1.71 -25.94 -8.60
N ALA A 99 -2.46 -26.70 -9.41
CA ALA A 99 -3.60 -26.18 -10.15
C ALA A 99 -4.69 -25.63 -9.22
N ALA A 100 -5.00 -26.36 -8.15
CA ALA A 100 -5.99 -25.96 -7.17
C ALA A 100 -5.56 -24.67 -6.45
N LYS A 101 -4.29 -24.57 -6.05
CA LYS A 101 -3.76 -23.37 -5.39
C LYS A 101 -3.74 -22.17 -6.31
N LEU A 102 -3.42 -22.35 -7.58
CA LEU A 102 -3.46 -21.29 -8.57
C LEU A 102 -4.89 -20.75 -8.73
N GLY A 103 -5.87 -21.66 -8.79
CA GLY A 103 -7.28 -21.30 -8.88
C GLY A 103 -7.73 -20.49 -7.67
N ASP A 104 -7.35 -20.90 -6.45
CA ASP A 104 -7.67 -20.19 -5.22
C ASP A 104 -7.08 -18.78 -5.24
N LEU A 105 -5.84 -18.63 -5.65
CA LEU A 105 -5.16 -17.34 -5.72
C LEU A 105 -5.87 -16.41 -6.70
N PHE A 106 -6.27 -16.93 -7.85
CA PHE A 106 -6.98 -16.17 -8.87
C PHE A 106 -8.32 -15.65 -8.35
N ILE A 107 -9.07 -16.49 -7.65
CA ILE A 107 -10.37 -16.11 -7.08
C ILE A 107 -10.19 -14.99 -6.04
N LYS A 108 -9.21 -15.12 -5.15
CA LYS A 108 -8.95 -14.12 -4.12
C LYS A 108 -8.59 -12.76 -4.70
N THR A 109 -7.74 -12.72 -5.72
CA THR A 109 -7.34 -11.46 -6.33
C THR A 109 -8.49 -10.79 -7.07
N THR A 110 -9.41 -11.57 -7.64
CA THR A 110 -10.59 -11.06 -8.32
C THR A 110 -11.60 -10.48 -7.33
N ASP A 111 -11.81 -11.16 -6.18
CA ASP A 111 -12.73 -10.70 -5.16
C ASP A 111 -12.29 -9.40 -4.50
N ASP A 112 -10.99 -9.17 -4.41
CA ASP A 112 -10.43 -7.96 -3.81
C ASP A 112 -10.43 -6.75 -4.75
N ALA A 113 -10.78 -6.96 -5.99
CA ALA A 113 -10.88 -5.87 -6.97
C ALA A 113 -12.23 -5.11 -6.84
#